data_5ac5a73a4af0adb38e1bd7a7b535e2b8
#
_entry.id   5ac5a73a4af0adb38e1bd7a7b535e2b8
#
_cell.length_a   1.000
_cell.length_b   1.000
_cell.length_c   1.000
_cell.angle_alpha   90.00
_cell.angle_beta   90.00
_cell.angle_gamma   90.00
#
_symmetry.space_group_name_H-M   'P 1'
#
loop_
_entity.id
_entity.type
_entity.pdbx_description
1 polymer ?
#
loop_
_entity_poly.entity_id
_entity_poly.type
_entity_poly.pdbx_seq_one_letter_code
_entity_poly.pdbx_strand_id
1 'polypeptide(L)'
;YDYEHKYVDDVVGLSCPADVTPEYADRIRETAWRAFDALECEGLARVDFFLDEATDTVIINEVNTMPGFTPISMYPQMWAAAGLSYPDLLTELLTEAAQRPLGLR
;
A
#
# COMPACT_ATOMS: atom_id res chain seq x y z
N TYR A 1 7.50 -8.76 0.31
CA TYR A 1 8.60 -8.92 1.24
C TYR A 1 8.23 -9.97 2.26
N ASP A 2 9.18 -10.60 2.85
CA ASP A 2 8.89 -11.70 3.73
C ASP A 2 9.22 -11.39 5.20
N TYR A 3 8.95 -12.35 6.06
CA TYR A 3 9.12 -12.20 7.50
C TYR A 3 10.57 -11.86 7.87
N GLU A 4 11.53 -12.50 7.25
CA GLU A 4 12.93 -12.26 7.57
C GLU A 4 13.36 -10.85 7.22
N HIS A 5 12.98 -10.37 6.04
CA HIS A 5 13.26 -8.99 5.66
C HIS A 5 12.63 -8.00 6.62
N LYS A 6 11.44 -8.35 7.11
CA LYS A 6 10.69 -7.46 7.98
C LYS A 6 11.30 -7.35 9.37
N TYR A 7 11.79 -8.43 9.93
CA TYR A 7 12.13 -8.48 11.35
C TYR A 7 13.59 -8.68 11.66
N VAL A 8 14.38 -9.19 10.75
CA VAL A 8 15.72 -9.65 11.03
C VAL A 8 16.77 -8.83 10.31
N ASP A 9 16.41 -8.22 9.23
CA ASP A 9 17.38 -7.85 8.23
C ASP A 9 17.76 -6.36 8.24
N ASP A 10 18.94 -6.09 8.73
CA ASP A 10 19.54 -4.77 8.60
C ASP A 10 20.24 -4.58 7.26
N VAL A 11 20.34 -5.63 6.48
CA VAL A 11 21.01 -5.59 5.17
C VAL A 11 20.09 -5.05 4.09
N VAL A 12 18.79 -5.37 4.19
CA VAL A 12 17.80 -4.82 3.27
C VAL A 12 17.37 -3.47 3.78
N GLY A 13 17.73 -2.42 3.07
CA GLY A 13 17.31 -1.08 3.42
C GLY A 13 15.83 -0.89 3.26
N LEU A 14 15.19 -0.30 4.27
CA LEU A 14 13.78 0.09 4.19
C LEU A 14 13.70 1.60 4.15
N SER A 15 12.94 2.14 3.22
CA SER A 15 12.70 3.57 3.14
C SER A 15 11.21 3.86 2.93
N CYS A 16 10.74 4.94 3.55
CA CYS A 16 9.37 5.40 3.40
C CYS A 16 9.38 6.92 3.34
N PRO A 17 9.03 7.54 2.20
CA PRO A 17 8.62 6.91 0.94
C PRO A 17 9.75 6.14 0.25
N ALA A 18 9.38 5.26 -0.67
CA ALA A 18 10.35 4.47 -1.40
C ALA A 18 11.26 5.34 -2.26
N ASP A 19 12.52 4.96 -2.35
CA ASP A 19 13.51 5.65 -3.15
C ASP A 19 13.41 5.21 -4.62
N VAL A 20 12.42 5.72 -5.30
CA VAL A 20 12.19 5.46 -6.73
C VAL A 20 11.99 6.79 -7.45
N THR A 21 12.21 6.78 -8.76
CA THR A 21 11.98 7.99 -9.56
C THR A 21 10.50 8.35 -9.58
N PRO A 22 10.15 9.64 -9.79
CA PRO A 22 8.75 10.03 -9.92
C PRO A 22 7.99 9.26 -10.99
N GLU A 23 8.64 8.91 -12.10
CA GLU A 23 8.02 8.14 -13.17
C GLU A 23 7.61 6.74 -12.70
N TYR A 24 8.48 6.05 -11.98
CA TYR A 24 8.16 4.75 -11.41
C TYR A 24 7.08 4.87 -10.33
N ALA A 25 7.16 5.89 -9.49
CA ALA A 25 6.14 6.13 -8.48
C ALA A 25 4.75 6.30 -9.12
N ASP A 26 4.65 7.06 -10.19
CA ASP A 26 3.40 7.28 -10.90
C ASP A 26 2.88 5.99 -11.54
N ARG A 27 3.76 5.21 -12.16
CA ARG A 27 3.38 3.91 -12.74
C ARG A 27 2.88 2.94 -11.68
N ILE A 28 3.54 2.91 -10.55
CA ILE A 28 3.15 2.05 -9.43
C ILE A 28 1.77 2.47 -8.91
N ARG A 29 1.55 3.76 -8.70
CA ARG A 29 0.24 4.26 -8.22
C ARG A 29 -0.87 3.94 -9.21
N GLU A 30 -0.65 4.17 -10.48
CA GLU A 30 -1.65 3.88 -11.50
C GLU A 30 -1.96 2.39 -11.55
N THR A 31 -0.94 1.55 -11.53
CA THR A 31 -1.12 0.10 -11.53
C THR A 31 -1.85 -0.37 -10.28
N ALA A 32 -1.55 0.21 -9.12
CA ALA A 32 -2.25 -0.09 -7.88
C ALA A 32 -3.74 0.25 -7.98
N TRP A 33 -4.06 1.42 -8.53
CA TRP A 33 -5.45 1.83 -8.75
C TRP A 33 -6.20 0.87 -9.67
N ARG A 34 -5.56 0.47 -10.75
CA ARG A 34 -6.15 -0.46 -11.72
C ARG A 34 -6.41 -1.83 -11.08
N ALA A 35 -5.47 -2.31 -10.26
CA ALA A 35 -5.63 -3.57 -9.55
C ALA A 35 -6.77 -3.48 -8.52
N PHE A 36 -6.82 -2.40 -7.77
CA PHE A 36 -7.87 -2.15 -6.78
C PHE A 36 -9.25 -2.18 -7.45
N ASP A 37 -9.38 -1.49 -8.56
CA ASP A 37 -10.61 -1.40 -9.33
C ASP A 37 -10.99 -2.76 -9.95
N ALA A 38 -10.03 -3.42 -10.58
CA ALA A 38 -10.27 -4.70 -11.25
C ALA A 38 -10.72 -5.80 -10.29
N LEU A 39 -10.24 -5.74 -9.03
CA LEU A 39 -10.60 -6.70 -7.99
C LEU A 39 -11.82 -6.26 -7.17
N GLU A 40 -12.43 -5.14 -7.54
CA GLU A 40 -13.59 -4.58 -6.84
C GLU A 40 -13.33 -4.36 -5.35
N CYS A 41 -12.12 -3.92 -5.01
CA CYS A 41 -11.77 -3.60 -3.64
C CYS A 41 -12.52 -2.38 -3.13
N GLU A 42 -12.74 -2.33 -1.83
CA GLU A 42 -13.31 -1.18 -1.15
C GLU A 42 -12.54 -0.88 0.13
N GLY A 43 -12.55 0.37 0.54
CA GLY A 43 -11.92 0.80 1.77
C GLY A 43 -10.43 0.97 1.59
N LEU A 44 -9.68 -0.10 1.75
CA LEU A 44 -8.22 -0.03 1.69
C LEU A 44 -7.63 -1.30 1.09
N ALA A 45 -6.42 -1.14 0.61
CA ALA A 45 -5.57 -2.27 0.24
C ALA A 45 -4.11 -1.81 0.27
N ARG A 46 -3.20 -2.74 0.57
CA ARG A 46 -1.79 -2.53 0.31
C ARG A 46 -1.42 -3.36 -0.91
N VAL A 47 -0.83 -2.72 -1.89
CA VAL A 47 -0.44 -3.40 -3.12
C VAL A 47 1.09 -3.48 -3.15
N ASP A 48 1.61 -4.67 -3.27
CA ASP A 48 3.04 -4.92 -3.25
C ASP A 48 3.55 -5.19 -4.66
N PHE A 49 4.72 -4.63 -4.96
CA PHE A 49 5.29 -4.66 -6.30
C PHE A 49 6.73 -5.13 -6.27
N PHE A 50 7.14 -5.72 -7.38
CA PHE A 50 8.56 -5.82 -7.73
C PHE A 50 8.86 -4.82 -8.82
N LEU A 51 9.97 -4.12 -8.68
CA LEU A 51 10.47 -3.19 -9.68
C LEU A 51 11.78 -3.73 -10.22
N ASP A 52 11.84 -3.94 -11.52
CA ASP A 52 13.06 -4.33 -12.20
C ASP A 52 13.45 -3.19 -13.16
N GLU A 53 14.39 -2.37 -12.73
CA GLU A 53 14.84 -1.23 -13.52
C GLU A 53 15.62 -1.66 -14.75
N ALA A 54 16.30 -2.80 -14.71
CA ALA A 54 17.06 -3.30 -15.84
C ALA A 54 16.18 -3.63 -17.03
N THR A 55 14.96 -4.13 -16.77
CA THR A 55 13.98 -4.45 -17.81
C THR A 55 12.86 -3.44 -17.90
N ASP A 56 12.92 -2.38 -17.09
CA ASP A 56 11.87 -1.34 -17.01
C ASP A 56 10.50 -1.97 -16.73
N THR A 57 10.44 -2.88 -15.78
CA THR A 57 9.23 -3.67 -15.50
C THR A 57 8.73 -3.40 -14.10
N VAL A 58 7.42 -3.15 -13.99
CA VAL A 58 6.69 -3.04 -12.72
C VAL A 58 5.74 -4.23 -12.63
N ILE A 59 5.94 -5.07 -11.64
CA ILE A 59 5.17 -6.33 -11.51
C ILE A 59 4.44 -6.32 -10.18
N ILE A 60 3.13 -6.55 -10.21
CA ILE A 60 2.35 -6.73 -8.98
C ILE A 60 2.70 -8.08 -8.39
N ASN A 61 3.07 -8.07 -7.11
CA ASN A 61 3.29 -9.29 -6.35
C ASN A 61 2.02 -9.74 -5.63
N GLU A 62 1.40 -8.83 -4.90
CA GLU A 62 0.17 -9.18 -4.19
C GLU A 62 -0.68 -7.94 -3.90
N VAL A 63 -1.98 -8.17 -3.73
CA VAL A 63 -2.91 -7.18 -3.23
C VAL A 63 -3.42 -7.68 -1.89
N ASN A 64 -3.16 -6.93 -0.83
CA ASN A 64 -3.52 -7.30 0.53
C ASN A 64 -4.64 -6.38 1.02
N THR A 65 -5.84 -6.92 1.14
CA THR A 65 -7.02 -6.16 1.58
C THR A 65 -7.17 -6.10 3.09
N MET A 66 -6.31 -6.79 3.83
CA MET A 66 -6.28 -6.75 5.30
C MET A 66 -4.85 -6.58 5.81
N PRO A 67 -4.18 -5.48 5.45
CA PRO A 67 -2.82 -5.27 5.91
C PRO A 67 -2.78 -5.06 7.41
N GLY A 68 -1.60 -5.29 8.00
CA GLY A 68 -1.39 -4.99 9.41
C GLY A 68 -1.79 -3.54 9.70
N PHE A 69 -2.44 -3.32 10.84
CA PHE A 69 -3.04 -2.02 11.14
C PHE A 69 -2.77 -1.59 12.58
N THR A 70 -1.54 -1.70 13.00
CA THR A 70 -1.07 -1.09 14.24
C THR A 70 -0.35 0.22 13.91
N PRO A 71 -0.13 1.11 14.89
CA PRO A 71 0.58 2.37 14.60
C PRO A 71 1.95 2.19 13.98
N ILE A 72 2.61 1.05 14.19
CA ILE A 72 3.93 0.78 13.63
C ILE A 72 3.89 -0.16 12.42
N SER A 73 2.71 -0.56 11.98
CA SER A 73 2.56 -1.38 10.78
C SER A 73 2.84 -0.58 9.52
N MET A 74 3.25 -1.27 8.48
CA MET A 74 3.69 -0.64 7.24
C MET A 74 2.62 0.23 6.58
N TYR A 75 1.39 -0.25 6.51
CA TYR A 75 0.32 0.49 5.85
C TYR A 75 0.06 1.85 6.52
N PRO A 76 -0.18 1.93 7.85
CA PRO A 76 -0.30 3.23 8.50
C PRO A 76 0.95 4.09 8.42
N GLN A 77 2.13 3.48 8.44
CA GLN A 77 3.40 4.21 8.31
C GLN A 77 3.52 4.89 6.95
N MET A 78 3.09 4.23 5.90
CA MET A 78 3.10 4.82 4.56
C MET A 78 2.18 6.03 4.48
N TRP A 79 1.01 5.95 5.08
CA TRP A 79 0.09 7.09 5.12
C TRP A 79 0.64 8.23 5.97
N ALA A 80 1.26 7.92 7.10
CA ALA A 80 1.90 8.93 7.94
C ALA A 80 3.00 9.67 7.16
N ALA A 81 3.81 8.95 6.40
CA ALA A 81 4.83 9.55 5.55
C ALA A 81 4.23 10.44 4.46
N ALA A 82 3.02 10.14 4.01
CA ALA A 82 2.29 10.94 3.04
C ALA A 82 1.49 12.09 3.68
N GLY A 83 1.55 12.25 5.01
CA GLY A 83 0.91 13.36 5.70
C GLY A 83 -0.41 13.03 6.39
N LEU A 84 -0.85 11.79 6.39
CA LEU A 84 -2.10 11.40 7.05
C LEU A 84 -1.78 10.59 8.31
N SER A 85 -2.07 11.18 9.48
CA SER A 85 -1.80 10.55 10.77
C SER A 85 -2.65 9.29 10.98
N TYR A 86 -2.23 8.44 11.92
CA TYR A 86 -2.98 7.23 12.25
C TYR A 86 -4.43 7.52 12.66
N PRO A 87 -4.70 8.48 13.57
CA PRO A 87 -6.08 8.82 13.89
C PRO A 87 -6.88 9.32 12.71
N ASP A 88 -6.29 10.14 11.85
CA ASP A 88 -6.96 10.67 10.68
C ASP A 88 -7.22 9.58 9.65
N LEU A 89 -6.31 8.62 9.50
CA LEU A 89 -6.52 7.47 8.65
C LEU A 89 -7.72 6.64 9.12
N LEU A 90 -7.82 6.39 10.43
CA LEU A 90 -8.97 5.69 10.99
C LEU A 90 -10.28 6.44 10.71
N THR A 91 -10.28 7.75 10.88
CA THR A 91 -11.45 8.59 10.59
C THR A 91 -11.87 8.49 9.14
N GLU A 92 -10.92 8.55 8.22
CA GLU A 92 -11.21 8.43 6.79
C GLU A 92 -11.83 7.07 6.46
N LEU A 93 -11.27 6.00 6.99
CA LEU A 93 -11.78 4.65 6.72
C LEU A 93 -13.18 4.44 7.29
N LEU A 94 -13.43 4.94 8.51
CA LEU A 94 -14.75 4.84 9.14
C LEU A 94 -15.78 5.68 8.39
N THR A 95 -15.41 6.87 7.96
CA THR A 95 -16.30 7.75 7.19
C THR A 95 -16.67 7.12 5.87
N GLU A 96 -15.70 6.56 5.17
CA GLU A 96 -15.94 5.86 3.90
C GLU A 96 -16.87 4.66 4.09
N ALA A 97 -16.60 3.85 5.12
CA ALA A 97 -17.41 2.68 5.42
C ALA A 97 -18.86 3.05 5.77
N ALA A 98 -19.06 4.16 6.48
CA ALA A 98 -20.39 4.62 6.85
C ALA A 98 -21.20 5.10 5.64
N GLN A 99 -20.52 5.60 4.61
CA GLN A 99 -21.17 6.10 3.39
C GLN A 99 -21.34 5.03 2.32
N ARG A 100 -20.69 3.90 2.49
CA ARG A 100 -20.71 2.82 1.50
C ARG A 100 -22.08 2.14 1.53
N PRO A 101 -22.69 1.86 0.35
CA PRO A 101 -23.97 1.17 0.34
C PRO A 101 -23.84 -0.24 0.90
N LEU A 102 -24.85 -0.66 1.63
CA LEU A 102 -24.98 -2.05 2.05
C LEU A 102 -25.37 -2.88 0.85
N GLY A 103 -24.60 -3.92 0.59
CA GLY A 103 -24.88 -4.76 -0.55
C GLY A 103 -24.01 -6.00 -0.54
N LEU A 104 -24.37 -6.95 -1.38
CA LEU A 104 -23.58 -8.14 -1.60
C LEU A 104 -22.58 -7.87 -2.70
N ARG A 105 -21.38 -8.26 -2.42
CA ARG A 105 -20.32 -8.17 -3.39
C ARG A 105 -19.66 -9.50 -3.59
#